data_58d973e7ecf264089065be5e5c2ac4c0
#
_entry.id   58d973e7ecf264089065be5e5c2ac4c0
#
_cell.length_a   1.000
_cell.length_b   1.000
_cell.length_c   1.000
_cell.angle_alpha   90.00
_cell.angle_beta   90.00
_cell.angle_gamma   90.00
#
_symmetry.space_group_name_H-M   'P 1'
#
loop_
_entity.id
_entity.type
_entity.pdbx_description
1 polymer ?
#
loop_
_entity_poly.entity_id
_entity_poly.type
_entity_poly.pdbx_seq_one_letter_code
_entity_poly.pdbx_strand_id
1 'polypeptide(L)'
;MYYLIPAWYGQGAEFWQPDLTPWYFRTSKIEFDDTLHQARIFQGQAMSPRLLLLAYQPHLRYFLHRFDLLEVSHFSVFDAIQGIKDQPMRCLQVSDLDWDDDCDFIFTPFIIVVEKHHQRFAEIELGPEGYLSLIRYYQDGLILREEIYDYRGFVSSILHFENGQATHRDYLNEDGIWQLCHFFDGRGIVSNPRTDHRFKKNYYISMEEVIWEFF
;
A
#
# COMPACT_ATOMS: atom_id res chain seq x y z
N MET A 1 -8.49 -21.95 16.90
CA MET A 1 -8.21 -20.89 15.94
C MET A 1 -6.72 -20.60 16.01
N TYR A 2 -6.01 -20.53 14.89
CA TYR A 2 -4.57 -20.30 14.84
C TYR A 2 -4.32 -18.95 14.18
N TYR A 3 -3.47 -18.13 14.79
CA TYR A 3 -3.06 -16.82 14.26
C TYR A 3 -1.63 -16.92 13.75
N LEU A 4 -1.40 -16.44 12.55
CA LEU A 4 -0.11 -16.42 11.90
C LEU A 4 0.24 -14.98 11.55
N ILE A 5 1.43 -14.52 11.93
CA ILE A 5 1.92 -13.17 11.65
C ILE A 5 3.04 -13.29 10.62
N PRO A 6 2.80 -12.99 9.34
CA PRO A 6 3.82 -13.07 8.31
C PRO A 6 4.76 -11.86 8.37
N ALA A 7 6.05 -12.09 8.10
CA ALA A 7 7.07 -11.05 8.01
C ALA A 7 7.19 -10.52 6.58
N TRP A 8 6.12 -9.91 6.07
CA TRP A 8 6.03 -9.41 4.69
C TRP A 8 6.43 -7.94 4.57
N TYR A 9 7.66 -7.64 4.94
CA TYR A 9 8.25 -6.32 4.85
C TYR A 9 9.66 -6.41 4.22
N GLY A 10 10.14 -5.31 3.66
CA GLY A 10 11.45 -5.26 3.01
C GLY A 10 12.60 -5.53 3.97
N GLN A 11 13.70 -6.12 3.47
CA GLN A 11 14.90 -6.34 4.27
C GLN A 11 15.47 -5.01 4.76
N GLY A 12 15.66 -4.88 6.08
CA GLY A 12 16.14 -3.65 6.72
C GLY A 12 15.09 -2.57 6.90
N ALA A 13 13.82 -2.86 6.52
CA ALA A 13 12.69 -1.98 6.79
C ALA A 13 12.07 -2.29 8.17
N GLU A 14 11.35 -1.31 8.71
CA GLU A 14 10.52 -1.53 9.89
C GLU A 14 9.40 -2.52 9.57
N PHE A 15 8.97 -3.33 10.54
CA PHE A 15 8.03 -4.44 10.33
C PHE A 15 6.65 -4.02 9.79
N TRP A 16 6.33 -2.75 9.83
CA TRP A 16 5.09 -2.17 9.31
C TRP A 16 5.23 -1.58 7.90
N GLN A 17 6.46 -1.38 7.42
CA GLN A 17 6.69 -0.81 6.10
C GLN A 17 6.39 -1.83 5.00
N PRO A 18 5.71 -1.41 3.90
CA PRO A 18 5.43 -2.30 2.80
C PRO A 18 6.68 -2.63 2.00
N ASP A 19 6.72 -3.81 1.41
CA ASP A 19 7.63 -4.10 0.32
C ASP A 19 6.98 -3.67 -1.00
N LEU A 20 7.25 -2.45 -1.42
CA LEU A 20 6.79 -1.86 -2.68
C LEU A 20 7.81 -1.99 -3.82
N THR A 21 8.79 -2.87 -3.68
CA THR A 21 9.78 -3.12 -4.74
C THR A 21 9.04 -3.56 -6.01
N PRO A 22 9.24 -2.85 -7.15
CA PRO A 22 8.61 -3.21 -8.41
C PRO A 22 8.93 -4.66 -8.79
N TRP A 23 7.93 -5.36 -9.35
CA TRP A 23 8.04 -6.79 -9.67
C TRP A 23 9.23 -7.12 -10.58
N TYR A 24 9.64 -6.21 -11.45
CA TYR A 24 10.76 -6.39 -12.38
C TYR A 24 12.16 -6.21 -11.74
N PHE A 25 12.20 -5.66 -10.50
CA PHE A 25 13.42 -5.61 -9.69
C PHE A 25 13.53 -6.76 -8.69
N ARG A 26 12.47 -7.54 -8.50
CA ARG A 26 12.50 -8.66 -7.55
C ARG A 26 13.35 -9.79 -8.09
N THR A 27 14.55 -9.94 -7.57
CA THR A 27 15.49 -11.02 -7.93
C THR A 27 15.24 -12.31 -7.15
N SER A 28 14.55 -12.24 -6.02
CA SER A 28 14.21 -13.39 -5.18
C SER A 28 12.71 -13.63 -5.16
N LYS A 29 12.30 -14.84 -5.54
CA LYS A 29 10.98 -15.35 -5.17
C LYS A 29 11.02 -15.62 -3.67
N ILE A 30 9.99 -15.22 -2.94
CA ILE A 30 9.76 -15.72 -1.58
C ILE A 30 9.33 -17.19 -1.75
N GLU A 31 10.31 -18.08 -1.93
CA GLU A 31 10.05 -19.51 -2.16
C GLU A 31 9.83 -20.24 -0.82
N PHE A 32 10.38 -19.69 0.27
CA PHE A 32 10.32 -20.28 1.61
C PHE A 32 9.88 -19.22 2.62
N ASP A 33 8.58 -19.12 2.81
CA ASP A 33 7.99 -18.42 3.95
C ASP A 33 7.31 -19.47 4.82
N ASP A 34 7.87 -19.71 6.01
CA ASP A 34 7.34 -20.71 6.96
C ASP A 34 5.90 -20.42 7.32
N THR A 35 5.51 -19.15 7.39
CA THR A 35 4.15 -18.71 7.71
C THR A 35 3.16 -19.12 6.61
N LEU A 36 3.54 -18.90 5.35
CA LEU A 36 2.73 -19.32 4.19
C LEU A 36 2.60 -20.84 4.13
N HIS A 37 3.69 -21.56 4.41
CA HIS A 37 3.68 -23.01 4.43
C HIS A 37 2.77 -23.55 5.54
N GLN A 38 2.86 -22.98 6.73
CA GLN A 38 1.98 -23.33 7.86
C GLN A 38 0.51 -23.03 7.54
N ALA A 39 0.21 -21.85 6.93
CA ALA A 39 -1.14 -21.49 6.53
C ALA A 39 -1.74 -22.53 5.55
N ARG A 40 -0.96 -22.96 4.56
CA ARG A 40 -1.37 -24.01 3.60
C ARG A 40 -1.59 -25.35 4.26
N ILE A 41 -0.70 -25.79 5.14
CA ILE A 41 -0.84 -27.04 5.89
C ILE A 41 -2.13 -27.03 6.71
N PHE A 42 -2.38 -25.95 7.44
CA PHE A 42 -3.58 -25.82 8.26
C PHE A 42 -4.86 -25.80 7.42
N GLN A 43 -4.85 -25.11 6.30
CA GLN A 43 -5.97 -25.12 5.35
C GLN A 43 -6.25 -26.51 4.79
N GLY A 44 -5.20 -27.26 4.40
CA GLY A 44 -5.31 -28.63 3.90
C GLY A 44 -5.80 -29.64 4.95
N GLN A 45 -5.66 -29.33 6.25
CA GLN A 45 -6.14 -30.15 7.37
C GLN A 45 -7.50 -29.68 7.91
N ALA A 46 -8.24 -28.85 7.19
CA ALA A 46 -9.52 -28.26 7.60
C ALA A 46 -9.42 -27.47 8.93
N MET A 47 -8.24 -27.01 9.29
CA MET A 47 -8.03 -26.03 10.36
C MET A 47 -8.27 -24.63 9.79
N SER A 48 -8.73 -23.69 10.63
CA SER A 48 -9.02 -22.32 10.21
C SER A 48 -7.91 -21.40 10.69
N PRO A 49 -6.81 -21.21 9.94
CA PRO A 49 -5.80 -20.21 10.26
C PRO A 49 -6.35 -18.83 9.95
N ARG A 50 -5.83 -17.83 10.65
CA ARG A 50 -6.07 -16.42 10.36
C ARG A 50 -4.74 -15.68 10.27
N LEU A 51 -4.52 -14.96 9.20
CA LEU A 51 -3.36 -14.09 9.05
C LEU A 51 -3.60 -12.79 9.79
N LEU A 52 -2.62 -12.35 10.57
CA LEU A 52 -2.58 -11.02 11.19
C LEU A 52 -1.50 -10.19 10.50
N LEU A 53 -1.93 -9.23 9.72
CA LEU A 53 -1.06 -8.40 8.88
C LEU A 53 -0.78 -7.10 9.61
N LEU A 54 0.45 -6.96 10.10
CA LEU A 54 0.93 -5.76 10.79
C LEU A 54 1.53 -4.73 9.83
N ALA A 55 1.98 -5.18 8.65
CA ALA A 55 2.54 -4.33 7.63
C ALA A 55 1.45 -3.71 6.74
N TYR A 56 1.71 -2.51 6.23
CA TYR A 56 0.91 -1.86 5.22
C TYR A 56 1.00 -2.64 3.90
N GLN A 57 -0.11 -3.20 3.42
CA GLN A 57 -0.16 -4.10 2.26
C GLN A 57 -1.27 -3.72 1.27
N PRO A 58 -1.11 -2.63 0.50
CA PRO A 58 -2.13 -2.18 -0.45
C PRO A 58 -2.37 -3.17 -1.60
N HIS A 59 -1.45 -4.12 -1.81
CA HIS A 59 -1.53 -5.16 -2.85
C HIS A 59 -1.77 -6.56 -2.28
N LEU A 60 -2.38 -6.65 -1.10
CA LEU A 60 -2.54 -7.88 -0.34
C LEU A 60 -3.18 -9.01 -1.16
N ARG A 61 -4.29 -8.74 -1.86
CA ARG A 61 -5.01 -9.76 -2.63
C ARG A 61 -4.14 -10.43 -3.69
N TYR A 62 -3.33 -9.61 -4.39
CA TYR A 62 -2.38 -10.11 -5.37
C TYR A 62 -1.37 -11.07 -4.74
N PHE A 63 -0.86 -10.69 -3.57
CA PHE A 63 0.06 -11.52 -2.83
C PHE A 63 -0.60 -12.84 -2.38
N LEU A 64 -1.80 -12.79 -1.83
CA LEU A 64 -2.55 -13.98 -1.43
C LEU A 64 -2.85 -14.90 -2.62
N HIS A 65 -3.24 -14.34 -3.77
CA HIS A 65 -3.48 -15.11 -5.00
C HIS A 65 -2.23 -15.87 -5.45
N ARG A 66 -1.09 -15.19 -5.47
CA ARG A 66 0.20 -15.81 -5.86
C ARG A 66 0.58 -17.02 -5.02
N PHE A 67 0.15 -17.07 -3.77
CA PHE A 67 0.49 -18.11 -2.82
C PHE A 67 -0.66 -19.09 -2.52
N ASP A 68 -1.75 -19.06 -3.29
CA ASP A 68 -2.96 -19.88 -3.09
C ASP A 68 -3.58 -19.72 -1.69
N LEU A 69 -3.63 -18.49 -1.18
CA LEU A 69 -4.11 -18.15 0.16
C LEU A 69 -5.36 -17.25 0.15
N LEU A 70 -6.04 -17.11 -0.98
CA LEU A 70 -7.23 -16.23 -1.10
C LEU A 70 -8.35 -16.58 -0.12
N GLU A 71 -8.49 -17.87 0.21
CA GLU A 71 -9.51 -18.38 1.11
C GLU A 71 -9.10 -18.29 2.59
N VAL A 72 -7.86 -17.86 2.89
CA VAL A 72 -7.41 -17.72 4.26
C VAL A 72 -7.94 -16.43 4.85
N SER A 73 -8.66 -16.56 5.98
CA SER A 73 -9.12 -15.40 6.73
C SER A 73 -7.94 -14.54 7.18
N HIS A 74 -8.05 -13.23 7.04
CA HIS A 74 -7.02 -12.30 7.48
C HIS A 74 -7.59 -11.10 8.24
N PHE A 75 -6.74 -10.41 8.95
CA PHE A 75 -6.99 -9.11 9.55
C PHE A 75 -5.80 -8.21 9.22
N SER A 76 -6.06 -7.08 8.58
CA SER A 76 -5.07 -6.05 8.29
C SER A 76 -5.20 -4.92 9.30
N VAL A 77 -4.13 -4.65 10.03
CA VAL A 77 -4.10 -3.52 10.97
C VAL A 77 -4.23 -2.20 10.22
N PHE A 78 -3.63 -2.08 9.02
CA PHE A 78 -3.74 -0.86 8.23
C PHE A 78 -5.14 -0.66 7.65
N ASP A 79 -5.87 -1.71 7.30
CA ASP A 79 -7.29 -1.58 6.94
C ASP A 79 -8.11 -1.02 8.11
N ALA A 80 -7.84 -1.47 9.32
CA ALA A 80 -8.48 -0.94 10.52
C ALA A 80 -8.08 0.51 10.81
N ILE A 81 -6.79 0.86 10.68
CA ILE A 81 -6.27 2.24 10.81
C ILE A 81 -6.93 3.16 9.77
N GLN A 82 -7.02 2.75 8.53
CA GLN A 82 -7.61 3.51 7.43
C GLN A 82 -9.15 3.50 7.46
N GLY A 83 -9.75 2.60 8.24
CA GLY A 83 -11.20 2.42 8.32
C GLY A 83 -11.80 1.88 7.03
N ILE A 84 -11.02 1.10 6.31
CA ILE A 84 -11.43 0.50 5.04
C ILE A 84 -12.44 -0.60 5.33
N LYS A 85 -13.56 -0.56 4.62
CA LYS A 85 -14.58 -1.61 4.66
C LYS A 85 -14.21 -2.74 3.73
N ASP A 86 -14.69 -3.93 4.03
CA ASP A 86 -14.54 -5.07 3.12
C ASP A 86 -15.21 -4.76 1.78
N GLN A 87 -14.41 -4.71 0.72
CA GLN A 87 -14.84 -4.37 -0.62
C GLN A 87 -14.28 -5.38 -1.63
N PRO A 88 -15.02 -5.64 -2.71
CA PRO A 88 -14.53 -6.48 -3.79
C PRO A 88 -13.32 -5.82 -4.46
N MET A 89 -12.46 -6.65 -5.04
CA MET A 89 -11.36 -6.21 -5.88
C MET A 89 -11.88 -5.40 -7.07
N ARG A 90 -11.24 -4.25 -7.33
CA ARG A 90 -11.45 -3.41 -8.50
C ARG A 90 -10.10 -3.02 -9.08
N CYS A 91 -9.66 -3.74 -10.10
CA CYS A 91 -8.43 -3.38 -10.81
C CYS A 91 -8.64 -2.07 -11.58
N LEU A 92 -7.99 -1.01 -11.14
CA LEU A 92 -7.92 0.23 -11.90
C LEU A 92 -6.92 0.09 -13.05
N GLN A 93 -7.33 0.63 -14.21
CA GLN A 93 -6.47 0.82 -15.37
C GLN A 93 -6.07 2.29 -15.48
N VAL A 94 -5.03 2.59 -16.22
CA VAL A 94 -4.60 3.98 -16.47
C VAL A 94 -5.72 4.80 -17.13
N SER A 95 -6.54 4.17 -17.96
CA SER A 95 -7.69 4.78 -18.64
C SER A 95 -8.87 5.10 -17.72
N ASP A 96 -8.89 4.57 -16.49
CA ASP A 96 -9.97 4.86 -15.52
C ASP A 96 -9.73 6.17 -14.77
N LEU A 97 -8.57 6.78 -14.97
CA LEU A 97 -8.19 8.05 -14.36
C LEU A 97 -8.47 9.22 -15.29
N ASP A 98 -8.86 10.35 -14.71
CA ASP A 98 -9.06 11.60 -15.45
C ASP A 98 -7.71 12.25 -15.73
N TRP A 99 -7.21 12.07 -16.96
CA TRP A 99 -6.02 12.75 -17.45
C TRP A 99 -6.41 13.99 -18.26
N ASP A 100 -5.58 15.03 -18.18
CA ASP A 100 -5.75 16.20 -19.03
C ASP A 100 -5.53 15.83 -20.52
N ASP A 101 -6.27 16.48 -21.43
CA ASP A 101 -6.22 16.21 -22.88
C ASP A 101 -4.83 16.43 -23.52
N ASP A 102 -3.96 17.20 -22.85
CA ASP A 102 -2.59 17.52 -23.28
C ASP A 102 -1.52 16.56 -22.70
N CYS A 103 -1.94 15.44 -22.14
CA CYS A 103 -1.04 14.40 -21.67
C CYS A 103 -0.66 13.42 -22.79
N ASP A 104 0.64 13.27 -23.02
CA ASP A 104 1.23 12.26 -23.93
C ASP A 104 1.73 11.07 -23.13
N PHE A 105 1.37 9.83 -23.55
CA PHE A 105 1.73 8.58 -22.88
C PHE A 105 2.82 7.84 -23.64
N ILE A 106 3.95 7.61 -22.97
CA ILE A 106 5.09 6.86 -23.51
C ILE A 106 5.18 5.52 -22.77
N PHE A 107 4.80 4.45 -23.47
CA PHE A 107 4.83 3.10 -22.91
C PHE A 107 6.24 2.51 -23.03
N THR A 108 6.82 2.13 -21.89
CA THR A 108 8.07 1.38 -21.82
C THR A 108 7.79 -0.04 -21.30
N PRO A 109 8.77 -0.97 -21.35
CA PRO A 109 8.56 -2.32 -20.81
C PRO A 109 8.26 -2.38 -19.30
N PHE A 110 8.57 -1.34 -18.54
CA PHE A 110 8.53 -1.36 -17.08
C PHE A 110 7.57 -0.32 -16.47
N ILE A 111 7.52 0.87 -17.07
CA ILE A 111 6.73 2.01 -16.59
C ILE A 111 6.06 2.71 -17.78
N ILE A 112 5.02 3.48 -17.49
CA ILE A 112 4.45 4.42 -18.45
C ILE A 112 4.89 5.82 -17.99
N VAL A 113 5.54 6.56 -18.88
CA VAL A 113 5.89 7.96 -18.65
C VAL A 113 4.79 8.82 -19.23
N VAL A 114 4.27 9.75 -18.44
CA VAL A 114 3.31 10.75 -18.88
C VAL A 114 4.03 12.08 -19.01
N GLU A 115 3.98 12.64 -20.21
CA GLU A 115 4.51 14.00 -20.48
C GLU A 115 3.38 14.99 -20.66
N LYS A 116 3.60 16.21 -20.20
CA LYS A 116 2.74 17.38 -20.43
C LYS A 116 3.61 18.53 -20.87
N HIS A 117 3.32 19.14 -22.02
CA HIS A 117 4.15 20.20 -22.62
C HIS A 117 5.64 19.79 -22.76
N HIS A 118 5.91 18.55 -23.18
CA HIS A 118 7.26 17.97 -23.31
C HIS A 118 8.07 17.93 -22.00
N GLN A 119 7.40 17.97 -20.87
CA GLN A 119 8.00 17.80 -19.55
C GLN A 119 7.41 16.57 -18.88
N ARG A 120 8.22 15.83 -18.15
CA ARG A 120 7.74 14.69 -17.35
C ARG A 120 6.75 15.20 -16.30
N PHE A 121 5.51 14.74 -16.45
CA PHE A 121 4.40 15.03 -15.54
C PHE A 121 4.16 13.92 -14.54
N ALA A 122 4.18 12.67 -15.01
CA ALA A 122 4.02 11.51 -14.13
C ALA A 122 4.77 10.29 -14.64
N GLU A 123 5.03 9.35 -13.73
CA GLU A 123 5.44 7.98 -14.01
C GLU A 123 4.45 7.03 -13.36
N ILE A 124 3.99 6.04 -14.13
CA ILE A 124 3.00 5.05 -13.70
C ILE A 124 3.67 3.69 -13.63
N GLU A 125 3.57 3.04 -12.48
CA GLU A 125 3.97 1.65 -12.29
C GLU A 125 2.72 0.77 -12.25
N LEU A 126 2.74 -0.29 -13.04
CA LEU A 126 1.70 -1.30 -13.03
C LEU A 126 2.14 -2.49 -12.17
N GLY A 127 1.19 -3.09 -11.48
CA GLY A 127 1.40 -4.35 -10.78
C GLY A 127 1.60 -5.52 -11.78
N PRO A 128 2.02 -6.70 -11.30
CA PRO A 128 2.35 -7.85 -12.15
C PRO A 128 1.20 -8.34 -13.04
N GLU A 129 -0.04 -8.06 -12.68
CA GLU A 129 -1.25 -8.39 -13.47
C GLU A 129 -1.76 -7.20 -14.30
N GLY A 130 -0.97 -6.12 -14.41
CA GLY A 130 -1.28 -4.95 -15.24
C GLY A 130 -2.26 -3.96 -14.62
N TYR A 131 -2.60 -4.10 -13.34
CA TYR A 131 -3.39 -3.09 -12.62
C TYR A 131 -2.52 -1.92 -12.15
N LEU A 132 -3.15 -0.76 -11.96
CA LEU A 132 -2.50 0.43 -11.45
C LEU A 132 -1.99 0.20 -10.02
N SER A 133 -0.69 0.40 -9.82
CA SER A 133 -0.02 0.16 -8.53
C SER A 133 0.44 1.45 -7.88
N LEU A 134 1.10 2.31 -8.65
CA LEU A 134 1.70 3.53 -8.13
C LEU A 134 1.80 4.58 -9.24
N ILE A 135 1.59 5.85 -8.87
CA ILE A 135 1.88 7.01 -9.73
C ILE A 135 2.78 7.99 -8.98
N ARG A 136 3.91 8.36 -9.61
CA ARG A 136 4.75 9.47 -9.19
C ARG A 136 4.44 10.68 -10.02
N TYR A 137 4.08 11.78 -9.40
CA TYR A 137 3.87 13.06 -10.04
C TYR A 137 5.10 13.95 -9.88
N TYR A 138 5.41 14.68 -10.94
CA TYR A 138 6.57 15.57 -11.01
C TYR A 138 6.13 17.01 -11.21
N GLN A 139 6.91 17.92 -10.63
CA GLN A 139 6.82 19.36 -10.89
C GLN A 139 8.25 19.89 -11.00
N ASP A 140 8.54 20.64 -12.06
CA ASP A 140 9.88 21.22 -12.33
C ASP A 140 11.03 20.19 -12.25
N GLY A 141 10.76 18.95 -12.69
CA GLY A 141 11.71 17.84 -12.70
C GLY A 141 11.94 17.17 -11.34
N LEU A 142 11.29 17.61 -10.27
CA LEU A 142 11.34 17.03 -8.95
C LEU A 142 10.06 16.22 -8.65
N ILE A 143 10.19 15.14 -7.88
CA ILE A 143 9.02 14.41 -7.39
C ILE A 143 8.24 15.33 -6.45
N LEU A 144 6.94 15.50 -6.73
CA LEU A 144 6.00 16.24 -5.92
C LEU A 144 5.28 15.34 -4.92
N ARG A 145 4.77 14.20 -5.42
CA ARG A 145 4.07 13.20 -4.63
C ARG A 145 4.08 11.84 -5.31
N GLU A 146 3.84 10.82 -4.50
CA GLU A 146 3.71 9.44 -4.93
C GLU A 146 2.40 8.88 -4.38
N GLU A 147 1.51 8.42 -5.25
CA GLU A 147 0.21 7.84 -4.92
C GLU A 147 0.27 6.32 -5.04
N ILE A 148 -0.05 5.61 -3.97
CA ILE A 148 -0.11 4.15 -3.95
C ILE A 148 -1.57 3.73 -4.01
N TYR A 149 -1.88 2.88 -4.98
CA TYR A 149 -3.24 2.38 -5.21
C TYR A 149 -3.47 1.05 -4.52
N ASP A 150 -4.64 0.92 -3.92
CA ASP A 150 -5.11 -0.33 -3.33
C ASP A 150 -5.74 -1.23 -4.41
N TYR A 151 -5.65 -2.55 -4.24
CA TYR A 151 -6.28 -3.53 -5.13
C TYR A 151 -7.80 -3.39 -5.20
N ARG A 152 -8.42 -2.64 -4.29
CA ARG A 152 -9.86 -2.30 -4.26
C ARG A 152 -10.21 -1.06 -5.07
N GLY A 153 -9.23 -0.41 -5.71
CA GLY A 153 -9.44 0.65 -6.70
C GLY A 153 -9.58 2.06 -6.14
N PHE A 154 -8.78 2.41 -5.15
CA PHE A 154 -8.66 3.76 -4.61
C PHE A 154 -7.21 4.09 -4.23
N VAL A 155 -6.90 5.37 -4.04
CA VAL A 155 -5.59 5.81 -3.53
C VAL A 155 -5.52 5.48 -2.05
N SER A 156 -4.68 4.52 -1.69
CA SER A 156 -4.51 4.06 -0.31
C SER A 156 -3.57 4.94 0.51
N SER A 157 -2.51 5.48 -0.11
CA SER A 157 -1.64 6.44 0.56
C SER A 157 -1.00 7.42 -0.42
N ILE A 158 -0.64 8.60 0.08
CA ILE A 158 0.08 9.63 -0.65
C ILE A 158 1.36 9.96 0.11
N LEU A 159 2.51 9.78 -0.53
CA LEU A 159 3.80 10.23 -0.03
C LEU A 159 4.11 11.60 -0.64
N HIS A 160 4.30 12.60 0.20
CA HIS A 160 4.56 13.98 -0.21
C HIS A 160 6.06 14.30 -0.16
N PHE A 161 6.51 15.11 -1.11
CA PHE A 161 7.90 15.52 -1.23
C PHE A 161 8.02 17.05 -1.26
N GLU A 162 9.08 17.57 -0.64
CA GLU A 162 9.51 18.94 -0.76
C GLU A 162 11.00 18.97 -1.15
N ASN A 163 11.34 19.67 -2.23
CA ASN A 163 12.70 19.71 -2.76
C ASN A 163 13.34 18.34 -2.98
N GLY A 164 12.54 17.34 -3.43
CA GLY A 164 12.99 15.98 -3.68
C GLY A 164 13.19 15.10 -2.43
N GLN A 165 12.83 15.60 -1.24
CA GLN A 165 12.87 14.84 0.01
C GLN A 165 11.46 14.51 0.47
N ALA A 166 11.23 13.25 0.87
CA ALA A 166 9.97 12.82 1.44
C ALA A 166 9.73 13.52 2.79
N THR A 167 8.56 14.14 2.96
CA THR A 167 8.20 14.91 4.16
C THR A 167 7.21 14.20 5.05
N HIS A 168 6.17 13.62 4.47
CA HIS A 168 5.13 12.90 5.21
C HIS A 168 4.36 11.96 4.28
N ARG A 169 3.69 10.99 4.89
CA ARG A 169 2.77 10.09 4.22
C ARG A 169 1.39 10.18 4.84
N ASP A 170 0.40 10.42 4.00
CA ASP A 170 -1.01 10.31 4.35
C ASP A 170 -1.53 8.92 4.01
N TYR A 171 -2.23 8.27 4.94
CA TYR A 171 -2.97 7.04 4.74
C TYR A 171 -4.45 7.38 4.61
N LEU A 172 -5.09 6.97 3.51
CA LEU A 172 -6.44 7.37 3.15
C LEU A 172 -7.41 6.19 3.27
N ASN A 173 -8.68 6.51 3.48
CA ASN A 173 -9.77 5.54 3.29
C ASN A 173 -10.22 5.50 1.82
N GLU A 174 -11.21 4.65 1.54
CA GLU A 174 -11.81 4.49 0.21
C GLU A 174 -12.45 5.76 -0.37
N ASP A 175 -12.82 6.71 0.48
CA ASP A 175 -13.40 8.01 0.07
C ASP A 175 -12.32 9.08 -0.20
N GLY A 176 -11.04 8.73 -0.14
CA GLY A 176 -9.93 9.65 -0.31
C GLY A 176 -9.68 10.57 0.88
N ILE A 177 -10.28 10.29 2.03
CA ILE A 177 -10.12 11.08 3.25
C ILE A 177 -8.95 10.53 4.04
N TRP A 178 -7.94 11.38 4.32
CA TRP A 178 -6.82 10.97 5.15
C TRP A 178 -7.26 10.58 6.57
N GLN A 179 -6.70 9.51 7.08
CA GLN A 179 -7.03 8.94 8.38
C GLN A 179 -5.85 9.11 9.35
N LEU A 180 -4.64 8.97 8.83
CA LEU A 180 -3.40 9.04 9.56
C LEU A 180 -2.36 9.76 8.70
N CYS A 181 -1.60 10.71 9.28
CA CYS A 181 -0.48 11.38 8.64
C CYS A 181 0.81 11.08 9.41
N HIS A 182 1.80 10.49 8.75
CA HIS A 182 3.11 10.16 9.32
C HIS A 182 4.18 11.11 8.81
N PHE A 183 4.72 11.97 9.68
CA PHE A 183 5.80 12.91 9.37
C PHE A 183 7.16 12.26 9.54
N PHE A 184 8.09 12.52 8.62
CA PHE A 184 9.44 11.94 8.64
C PHE A 184 10.49 12.86 9.27
N ASP A 185 10.13 14.05 9.67
CA ASP A 185 11.00 15.04 10.32
C ASP A 185 11.01 14.95 11.86
N GLY A 186 10.45 13.88 12.42
CA GLY A 186 10.36 13.66 13.86
C GLY A 186 9.15 14.28 14.54
N ARG A 187 8.25 14.93 13.79
CA ARG A 187 6.97 15.43 14.33
C ARG A 187 6.02 14.32 14.77
N GLY A 188 6.33 13.05 14.47
CA GLY A 188 5.50 11.91 14.82
C GLY A 188 4.34 11.67 13.85
N ILE A 189 3.23 11.18 14.39
CA ILE A 189 2.07 10.72 13.63
C ILE A 189 0.82 11.39 14.18
N VAL A 190 -0.03 11.88 13.27
CA VAL A 190 -1.27 12.58 13.62
C VAL A 190 -2.46 11.83 13.01
N SER A 191 -3.48 11.54 13.82
CA SER A 191 -4.76 11.03 13.34
C SER A 191 -5.69 12.16 12.94
N ASN A 192 -6.55 11.91 11.93
CA ASN A 192 -7.54 12.88 11.52
C ASN A 192 -8.63 13.02 12.60
N PRO A 193 -8.84 14.21 13.17
CA PRO A 193 -9.82 14.40 14.25
C PRO A 193 -11.28 14.24 13.79
N ARG A 194 -11.53 14.13 12.49
CA ARG A 194 -12.87 13.92 11.90
C ARG A 194 -13.18 12.45 11.64
N THR A 195 -12.26 11.55 11.96
CA THR A 195 -12.52 10.09 11.89
C THR A 195 -13.44 9.65 13.04
N ASP A 196 -14.17 8.56 12.85
CA ASP A 196 -15.23 8.03 13.72
C ASP A 196 -14.79 7.60 15.13
N HIS A 197 -13.97 8.40 15.82
CA HIS A 197 -13.42 8.11 17.13
C HIS A 197 -12.66 6.76 17.24
N ARG A 198 -12.16 6.26 16.11
CA ARG A 198 -11.40 5.01 16.05
C ARG A 198 -10.06 5.12 16.78
N PHE A 199 -9.45 6.29 16.74
CA PHE A 199 -8.18 6.57 17.41
C PHE A 199 -8.43 7.06 18.84
N LYS A 200 -7.70 6.49 19.81
CA LYS A 200 -7.73 6.92 21.22
C LYS A 200 -6.99 8.24 21.44
N LYS A 201 -6.06 8.58 20.52
CA LYS A 201 -5.22 9.80 20.60
C LYS A 201 -5.22 10.51 19.23
N ASN A 202 -4.97 11.81 19.26
CA ASN A 202 -4.77 12.61 18.05
C ASN A 202 -3.29 12.65 17.63
N TYR A 203 -2.36 12.15 18.47
CA TYR A 203 -0.92 12.18 18.22
C TYR A 203 -0.26 10.92 18.79
N TYR A 204 0.68 10.38 18.02
CA TYR A 204 1.49 9.20 18.35
C TYR A 204 2.96 9.48 18.06
N ILE A 205 3.85 8.88 18.87
CA ILE A 205 5.29 9.05 18.73
C ILE A 205 5.83 8.14 17.61
N SER A 206 5.25 6.95 17.44
CA SER A 206 5.71 5.96 16.45
C SER A 206 4.54 5.19 15.83
N MET A 207 4.80 4.52 14.70
CA MET A 207 3.82 3.67 14.03
C MET A 207 3.51 2.42 14.85
N GLU A 208 4.46 1.92 15.62
CA GLU A 208 4.23 0.80 16.53
C GLU A 208 3.14 1.14 17.55
N GLU A 209 3.16 2.36 18.08
CA GLU A 209 2.14 2.81 19.05
C GLU A 209 0.74 2.81 18.40
N VAL A 210 0.63 3.25 17.15
CA VAL A 210 -0.62 3.19 16.39
C VAL A 210 -1.05 1.74 16.18
N ILE A 211 -0.14 0.89 15.70
CA ILE A 211 -0.42 -0.52 15.42
C ILE A 211 -0.93 -1.24 16.66
N TRP A 212 -0.28 -1.05 17.81
CA TRP A 212 -0.69 -1.67 19.07
C TRP A 212 -2.05 -1.19 19.58
N GLU A 213 -2.52 -0.03 19.14
CA GLU A 213 -3.86 0.44 19.49
C GLU A 213 -4.96 -0.32 18.73
N PHE A 214 -4.67 -0.76 17.49
CA PHE A 214 -5.63 -1.43 16.61
C PHE A 214 -5.51 -2.96 16.64
N PHE A 215 -4.47 -3.48 17.24
CA PHE A 215 -4.20 -4.92 17.40
C PHE A 215 -4.77 -5.44 18.73
#